data_a2a7a4f6690f68571612c15249028976
#
_entry.id   a2a7a4f6690f68571612c15249028976
#
_cell.length_a   1.000
_cell.length_b   1.000
_cell.length_c   1.000
_cell.angle_alpha   90.00
_cell.angle_beta   90.00
_cell.angle_gamma   90.00
#
_symmetry.space_group_name_H-M   'P 1'
#
loop_
_entity.id
_entity.type
_entity.pdbx_description
1 polymer ?
#
loop_
_entity_poly.entity_id
_entity_poly.type
_entity_poly.pdbx_seq_one_letter_code
_entity_poly.pdbx_strand_id
1 'polypeptide(L)'
;MFIWLIAFGAAVLGGIPYLILMIVTAVKKRWRKFGILAAVPVVAYGLLVITTGFIDRAAYKSYLSDIYGTTVDYDEPIFEYSSDRSFQGDGYSIEVYELPDSIRKRFESADFDFLNRFPKRPSYRDDWETQTWREAPFDSSFDAYLSFALSSYDAGNASGLSGHFADIRSALMSERTFYSFFKYDHGDHPGNIDMFIVDLEQGRVYEINHNT
;
A
#
# COMPACT_ATOMS: atom_id res chain seq x y z
N MET A 1 16.21 1.43 12.65
CA MET A 1 17.35 0.60 13.12
C MET A 1 17.53 0.62 14.63
N PHE A 2 17.52 1.78 15.29
CA PHE A 2 17.77 1.89 16.75
C PHE A 2 16.72 1.19 17.63
N ILE A 3 15.45 1.25 17.26
CA ILE A 3 14.33 0.60 18.00
C ILE A 3 14.49 -0.93 18.04
N TRP A 4 14.94 -1.56 16.97
CA TRP A 4 15.17 -3.00 16.92
C TRP A 4 16.33 -3.46 17.78
N LEU A 5 17.38 -2.64 17.91
CA LEU A 5 18.49 -2.90 18.83
C LEU A 5 18.05 -2.85 20.29
N ILE A 6 17.22 -1.88 20.65
CA ILE A 6 16.64 -1.77 22.01
C ILE A 6 15.72 -2.96 22.28
N ALA A 7 14.84 -3.31 21.32
CA ALA A 7 13.93 -4.44 21.45
C ALA A 7 14.70 -5.77 21.58
N PHE A 8 15.75 -5.96 20.78
CA PHE A 8 16.62 -7.14 20.88
C PHE A 8 17.35 -7.19 22.23
N GLY A 9 17.92 -6.07 22.69
CA GLY A 9 18.57 -5.98 24.00
C GLY A 9 17.60 -6.30 25.15
N ALA A 10 16.38 -5.77 25.11
CA ALA A 10 15.35 -6.06 26.10
C ALA A 10 14.89 -7.52 26.03
N ALA A 11 14.78 -8.12 24.85
CA ALA A 11 14.44 -9.51 24.67
C ALA A 11 15.54 -10.46 25.22
N VAL A 12 16.80 -10.13 25.02
CA VAL A 12 17.92 -10.91 25.55
C VAL A 12 18.03 -10.76 27.08
N LEU A 13 17.98 -9.53 27.59
CA LEU A 13 18.13 -9.27 29.03
C LEU A 13 16.92 -9.75 29.85
N GLY A 14 15.72 -9.68 29.29
CA GLY A 14 14.50 -10.18 29.93
C GLY A 14 14.23 -11.65 29.66
N GLY A 15 14.51 -12.12 28.45
CA GLY A 15 14.23 -13.49 28.01
C GLY A 15 15.03 -14.56 28.72
N ILE A 16 16.32 -14.32 28.99
CA ILE A 16 17.17 -15.29 29.71
C ILE A 16 16.68 -15.53 31.14
N PRO A 17 16.47 -14.51 32.00
CA PRO A 17 15.89 -14.70 33.33
C PRO A 17 14.51 -15.34 33.30
N TYR A 18 13.69 -15.01 32.29
CA TYR A 18 12.36 -15.60 32.10
C TYR A 18 12.44 -17.11 31.80
N LEU A 19 13.32 -17.53 30.91
CA LEU A 19 13.55 -18.93 30.59
C LEU A 19 14.07 -19.73 31.82
N ILE A 20 15.00 -19.13 32.58
CA ILE A 20 15.48 -19.70 33.82
C ILE A 20 14.32 -19.93 34.81
N LEU A 21 13.45 -18.93 34.97
CA LEU A 21 12.29 -19.03 35.86
C LEU A 21 11.30 -20.10 35.37
N MET A 22 11.08 -20.23 34.08
CA MET A 22 10.28 -21.34 33.51
C MET A 22 10.87 -22.68 33.81
N ILE A 23 12.17 -22.87 33.58
CA ILE A 23 12.88 -24.15 33.86
C ILE A 23 12.78 -24.49 35.36
N VAL A 24 13.05 -23.52 36.25
CA VAL A 24 12.98 -23.73 37.70
C VAL A 24 11.56 -24.11 38.15
N THR A 25 10.53 -23.49 37.58
CA THR A 25 9.14 -23.85 37.92
C THR A 25 8.73 -25.23 37.42
N ALA A 26 9.21 -25.61 36.24
CA ALA A 26 9.00 -26.97 35.69
C ALA A 26 9.70 -28.01 36.54
N VAL A 27 10.99 -27.82 36.85
CA VAL A 27 11.80 -28.75 37.68
C VAL A 27 11.19 -28.91 39.08
N LYS A 28 10.69 -27.82 39.68
CA LYS A 28 9.99 -27.85 40.98
C LYS A 28 8.55 -28.39 40.89
N LYS A 29 8.15 -28.94 39.74
CA LYS A 29 6.80 -29.49 39.47
C LYS A 29 5.65 -28.53 39.81
N ARG A 30 5.90 -27.21 39.69
CA ARG A 30 4.89 -26.17 39.93
C ARG A 30 4.08 -25.86 38.65
N TRP A 31 3.39 -26.89 38.15
CA TRP A 31 2.73 -26.88 36.82
C TRP A 31 1.78 -25.71 36.60
N ARG A 32 1.02 -25.24 37.62
CA ARG A 32 0.16 -24.08 37.51
C ARG A 32 0.95 -22.81 37.19
N LYS A 33 2.07 -22.58 37.89
CA LYS A 33 2.91 -21.40 37.66
C LYS A 33 3.61 -21.50 36.31
N PHE A 34 4.07 -22.67 35.95
CA PHE A 34 4.66 -22.92 34.62
C PHE A 34 3.67 -22.64 33.50
N GLY A 35 2.41 -23.11 33.61
CA GLY A 35 1.37 -22.86 32.61
C GLY A 35 1.07 -21.35 32.45
N ILE A 36 0.99 -20.60 33.55
CA ILE A 36 0.80 -19.15 33.51
C ILE A 36 1.99 -18.47 32.82
N LEU A 37 3.22 -18.82 33.22
CA LEU A 37 4.42 -18.28 32.58
C LEU A 37 4.48 -18.64 31.10
N ALA A 38 4.15 -19.86 30.68
CA ALA A 38 4.13 -20.25 29.29
C ALA A 38 3.06 -19.51 28.46
N ALA A 39 1.94 -19.16 29.07
CA ALA A 39 0.87 -18.40 28.39
C ALA A 39 1.22 -16.93 28.15
N VAL A 40 2.04 -16.30 29.02
CA VAL A 40 2.36 -14.86 28.91
C VAL A 40 2.95 -14.48 27.54
N PRO A 41 3.99 -15.12 27.00
CA PRO A 41 4.53 -14.73 25.69
C PRO A 41 3.55 -15.01 24.55
N VAL A 42 2.70 -16.02 24.64
CA VAL A 42 1.69 -16.31 23.63
C VAL A 42 0.63 -15.21 23.60
N VAL A 43 0.14 -14.81 24.78
CA VAL A 43 -0.83 -13.70 24.89
C VAL A 43 -0.21 -12.38 24.47
N ALA A 44 1.03 -12.09 24.89
CA ALA A 44 1.74 -10.88 24.50
C ALA A 44 1.96 -10.81 22.98
N TYR A 45 2.34 -11.93 22.36
CA TYR A 45 2.48 -12.02 20.89
C TYR A 45 1.14 -11.83 20.17
N GLY A 46 0.07 -12.48 20.66
CA GLY A 46 -1.27 -12.30 20.09
C GLY A 46 -1.74 -10.85 20.15
N LEU A 47 -1.54 -10.19 21.30
CA LEU A 47 -1.86 -8.76 21.46
C LEU A 47 -1.02 -7.88 20.51
N LEU A 48 0.27 -8.19 20.36
CA LEU A 48 1.15 -7.45 19.45
C LEU A 48 0.65 -7.57 18.00
N VAL A 49 0.34 -8.78 17.52
CA VAL A 49 -0.17 -9.01 16.16
C VAL A 49 -1.49 -8.27 15.92
N ILE A 50 -2.42 -8.34 16.89
CA ILE A 50 -3.69 -7.62 16.79
C ILE A 50 -3.46 -6.12 16.75
N THR A 51 -2.61 -5.59 17.62
CA THR A 51 -2.35 -4.13 17.70
C THR A 51 -1.66 -3.62 16.43
N THR A 52 -0.65 -4.33 15.91
CA THR A 52 0.00 -3.95 14.66
C THR A 52 -0.97 -3.97 13.50
N GLY A 53 -1.83 -4.98 13.37
CA GLY A 53 -2.85 -5.03 12.33
C GLY A 53 -3.84 -3.85 12.38
N PHE A 54 -4.23 -3.38 13.57
CA PHE A 54 -5.05 -2.16 13.69
C PHE A 54 -4.31 -0.90 13.29
N ILE A 55 -3.04 -0.76 13.71
CA ILE A 55 -2.21 0.41 13.36
C ILE A 55 -1.97 0.46 11.85
N ASP A 56 -1.61 -0.65 11.23
CA ASP A 56 -1.35 -0.74 9.79
C ASP A 56 -2.62 -0.38 8.99
N ARG A 57 -3.79 -0.91 9.39
CA ARG A 57 -5.06 -0.56 8.75
C ARG A 57 -5.41 0.93 8.90
N ALA A 58 -5.19 1.51 10.09
CA ALA A 58 -5.44 2.93 10.30
C ALA A 58 -4.49 3.81 9.49
N ALA A 59 -3.22 3.43 9.41
CA ALA A 59 -2.21 4.12 8.60
C ALA A 59 -2.55 4.05 7.11
N TYR A 60 -2.97 2.87 6.61
CA TYR A 60 -3.41 2.70 5.22
C TYR A 60 -4.65 3.53 4.88
N LYS A 61 -5.67 3.55 5.75
CA LYS A 61 -6.85 4.42 5.57
C LYS A 61 -6.47 5.90 5.55
N SER A 62 -5.52 6.31 6.38
CA SER A 62 -5.00 7.70 6.38
C SER A 62 -4.30 8.01 5.06
N TYR A 63 -3.46 7.09 4.58
CA TYR A 63 -2.80 7.19 3.27
C TYR A 63 -3.80 7.35 2.14
N LEU A 64 -4.82 6.48 2.05
CA LEU A 64 -5.86 6.59 1.03
C LEU A 64 -6.63 7.92 1.12
N SER A 65 -6.89 8.40 2.34
CA SER A 65 -7.54 9.71 2.52
C SER A 65 -6.67 10.87 2.02
N ASP A 66 -5.35 10.74 2.12
CA ASP A 66 -4.40 11.72 1.55
C ASP A 66 -4.29 11.61 0.02
N ILE A 67 -4.58 10.45 -0.56
CA ILE A 67 -4.67 10.28 -2.02
C ILE A 67 -5.97 10.85 -2.56
N TYR A 68 -7.13 10.40 -2.04
CA TYR A 68 -8.45 10.67 -2.61
C TYR A 68 -9.17 11.88 -2.00
N GLY A 69 -8.59 12.51 -0.98
CA GLY A 69 -9.21 13.66 -0.29
C GLY A 69 -10.50 13.34 0.43
N THR A 70 -10.75 12.07 0.71
CA THR A 70 -11.93 11.57 1.44
C THR A 70 -11.58 10.29 2.19
N THR A 71 -12.38 9.94 3.19
CA THR A 71 -12.21 8.64 3.87
C THR A 71 -12.59 7.51 2.92
N VAL A 72 -11.68 6.58 2.75
CA VAL A 72 -11.85 5.42 1.87
C VAL A 72 -11.96 4.16 2.72
N ASP A 73 -12.91 3.33 2.36
CA ASP A 73 -13.08 1.97 2.87
C ASP A 73 -13.22 1.06 1.65
N TYR A 74 -12.13 0.39 1.28
CA TYR A 74 -12.17 -0.57 0.19
C TYR A 74 -12.73 -1.91 0.68
N ASP A 75 -13.53 -2.52 -0.15
CA ASP A 75 -13.79 -3.95 -0.11
C ASP A 75 -12.58 -4.74 -0.66
N GLU A 76 -12.71 -6.05 -0.78
CA GLU A 76 -11.66 -6.86 -1.42
C GLU A 76 -11.46 -6.41 -2.88
N PRO A 77 -10.21 -6.40 -3.40
CA PRO A 77 -9.95 -6.03 -4.79
C PRO A 77 -10.62 -7.04 -5.73
N ILE A 78 -11.18 -6.52 -6.83
CA ILE A 78 -11.73 -7.35 -7.92
C ILE A 78 -10.63 -8.10 -8.65
N PHE A 79 -9.46 -7.44 -8.72
CA PHE A 79 -8.25 -7.99 -9.30
C PHE A 79 -7.04 -7.48 -8.52
N GLU A 80 -6.12 -8.38 -8.25
CA GLU A 80 -4.84 -8.08 -7.63
C GLU A 80 -3.74 -8.88 -8.35
N TYR A 81 -2.66 -8.20 -8.64
CA TYR A 81 -1.43 -8.83 -9.11
C TYR A 81 -0.23 -8.15 -8.46
N SER A 82 0.71 -8.96 -7.98
CA SER A 82 1.98 -8.48 -7.44
C SER A 82 3.10 -9.39 -7.93
N SER A 83 4.14 -8.81 -8.50
CA SER A 83 5.38 -9.56 -8.80
C SER A 83 6.17 -9.83 -7.53
N ASP A 84 7.07 -10.81 -7.57
CA ASP A 84 8.09 -10.94 -6.55
C ASP A 84 8.93 -9.65 -6.49
N ARG A 85 9.18 -9.17 -5.27
CA ARG A 85 10.02 -7.98 -5.09
C ARG A 85 11.48 -8.40 -4.98
N SER A 86 12.36 -7.65 -5.67
CA SER A 86 13.81 -7.82 -5.52
C SER A 86 14.26 -7.44 -4.09
N PHE A 87 15.49 -7.82 -3.74
CA PHE A 87 16.10 -7.40 -2.47
C PHE A 87 16.21 -5.86 -2.34
N GLN A 88 16.27 -5.14 -3.45
CA GLN A 88 16.33 -3.67 -3.50
C GLN A 88 14.96 -3.01 -3.44
N GLY A 89 13.89 -3.80 -3.50
CA GLY A 89 12.51 -3.32 -3.43
C GLY A 89 11.84 -3.13 -4.78
N ASP A 90 12.57 -3.42 -5.89
CA ASP A 90 12.00 -3.36 -7.23
C ASP A 90 10.84 -4.36 -7.35
N GLY A 91 9.80 -3.97 -8.02
CA GLY A 91 8.63 -4.80 -8.18
C GLY A 91 7.45 -4.04 -8.76
N TYR A 92 6.44 -4.79 -9.11
CA TYR A 92 5.22 -4.30 -9.72
C TYR A 92 4.01 -4.79 -8.94
N SER A 93 3.04 -3.92 -8.73
CA SER A 93 1.71 -4.32 -8.27
C SER A 93 0.62 -3.49 -8.94
N ILE A 94 -0.53 -4.13 -9.13
CA ILE A 94 -1.76 -3.48 -9.56
C ILE A 94 -2.91 -4.06 -8.75
N GLU A 95 -3.75 -3.17 -8.27
CA GLU A 95 -4.99 -3.49 -7.57
C GLU A 95 -6.14 -2.77 -8.27
N VAL A 96 -7.24 -3.48 -8.46
CA VAL A 96 -8.46 -2.95 -9.07
C VAL A 96 -9.61 -3.14 -8.09
N TYR A 97 -10.29 -2.05 -7.77
CA TYR A 97 -11.40 -2.03 -6.83
C TYR A 97 -12.71 -1.58 -7.48
N GLU A 98 -13.84 -2.00 -6.93
CA GLU A 98 -15.07 -1.28 -7.16
C GLU A 98 -14.96 0.13 -6.58
N LEU A 99 -15.49 1.10 -7.30
CA LEU A 99 -15.41 2.51 -6.90
C LEU A 99 -16.28 2.77 -5.67
N PRO A 100 -15.68 3.05 -4.49
CA PRO A 100 -16.45 3.38 -3.29
C PRO A 100 -17.29 4.64 -3.46
N ASP A 101 -18.46 4.65 -2.84
CA ASP A 101 -19.37 5.80 -2.87
C ASP A 101 -18.73 7.10 -2.36
N SER A 102 -17.82 7.02 -1.41
CA SER A 102 -17.10 8.18 -0.88
C SER A 102 -16.20 8.82 -1.93
N ILE A 103 -15.45 8.01 -2.69
CA ILE A 103 -14.61 8.46 -3.80
C ILE A 103 -15.50 8.98 -4.93
N ARG A 104 -16.53 8.25 -5.33
CA ARG A 104 -17.48 8.66 -6.36
C ARG A 104 -18.03 10.07 -6.10
N LYS A 105 -18.62 10.28 -4.93
CA LYS A 105 -19.17 11.58 -4.53
C LYS A 105 -18.12 12.69 -4.52
N ARG A 106 -16.89 12.35 -4.09
CA ARG A 106 -15.81 13.33 -4.05
C ARG A 106 -15.39 13.77 -5.44
N PHE A 107 -15.26 12.85 -6.40
CA PHE A 107 -14.84 13.16 -7.76
C PHE A 107 -15.98 13.71 -8.64
N GLU A 108 -17.23 13.32 -8.41
CA GLU A 108 -18.39 13.97 -9.08
C GLU A 108 -18.55 15.43 -8.67
N SER A 109 -18.06 15.84 -7.51
CA SER A 109 -18.04 17.22 -7.02
C SER A 109 -16.65 17.86 -7.04
N ALA A 110 -15.72 17.30 -7.83
CA ALA A 110 -14.35 17.80 -7.90
C ALA A 110 -14.33 19.22 -8.42
N ASP A 111 -13.62 20.09 -7.69
CA ASP A 111 -13.35 21.45 -8.09
C ASP A 111 -11.84 21.65 -8.29
N PHE A 112 -11.48 22.81 -8.84
CA PHE A 112 -10.08 23.15 -9.09
C PHE A 112 -9.20 23.08 -7.84
N ASP A 113 -9.71 23.50 -6.70
CA ASP A 113 -8.95 23.48 -5.44
C ASP A 113 -8.66 22.04 -4.97
N PHE A 114 -9.64 21.15 -5.11
CA PHE A 114 -9.45 19.74 -4.80
C PHE A 114 -8.42 19.10 -5.74
N LEU A 115 -8.61 19.25 -7.05
CA LEU A 115 -7.74 18.62 -8.05
C LEU A 115 -6.28 19.05 -7.88
N ASN A 116 -6.01 20.29 -7.46
CA ASN A 116 -4.66 20.79 -7.26
C ASN A 116 -4.09 20.50 -5.85
N ARG A 117 -4.92 20.14 -4.88
CA ARG A 117 -4.50 19.85 -3.50
C ARG A 117 -4.14 18.38 -3.29
N PHE A 118 -4.69 17.50 -4.10
CA PHE A 118 -4.52 16.06 -3.97
C PHE A 118 -3.91 15.46 -5.23
N PRO A 119 -3.23 14.30 -5.11
CA PRO A 119 -2.93 13.57 -3.89
C PRO A 119 -1.89 14.31 -3.03
N LYS A 120 -1.88 14.03 -1.72
CA LYS A 120 -0.80 14.45 -0.84
C LYS A 120 0.26 13.36 -0.78
N ARG A 121 1.47 13.76 -1.12
CA ARG A 121 2.62 12.87 -1.12
C ARG A 121 2.99 12.43 0.30
N PRO A 122 3.24 11.12 0.53
CA PRO A 122 3.73 10.63 1.81
C PRO A 122 5.11 11.22 2.15
N SER A 123 5.34 11.49 3.43
CA SER A 123 6.61 12.09 3.88
C SER A 123 7.84 11.20 3.67
N TYR A 124 7.67 9.89 3.53
CA TYR A 124 8.76 8.96 3.24
C TYR A 124 9.17 8.92 1.75
N ARG A 125 8.48 9.71 0.91
CA ARG A 125 8.76 9.91 -0.52
C ARG A 125 9.02 11.39 -0.81
N ASP A 126 9.77 12.08 0.04
CA ASP A 126 10.00 13.52 -0.03
C ASP A 126 10.79 13.94 -1.29
N ASP A 127 11.51 13.03 -1.91
CA ASP A 127 12.26 13.16 -3.15
C ASP A 127 11.44 12.86 -4.43
N TRP A 128 10.19 12.39 -4.29
CA TRP A 128 9.33 12.11 -5.45
C TRP A 128 8.56 13.37 -5.89
N GLU A 129 8.26 13.45 -7.18
CA GLU A 129 7.38 14.47 -7.73
C GLU A 129 5.92 14.02 -7.68
N THR A 130 5.02 15.00 -7.50
CA THR A 130 3.58 14.77 -7.47
C THR A 130 2.94 15.36 -8.71
N GLN A 131 2.22 14.54 -9.48
CA GLN A 131 1.22 15.01 -10.42
C GLN A 131 -0.14 14.98 -9.74
N THR A 132 -0.71 16.15 -9.56
CA THR A 132 -2.03 16.32 -8.96
C THR A 132 -3.12 15.74 -9.87
N TRP A 133 -4.33 15.56 -9.32
CA TRP A 133 -5.44 15.00 -10.07
C TRP A 133 -5.75 15.78 -11.34
N ARG A 134 -5.94 15.07 -12.43
CA ARG A 134 -6.35 15.59 -13.74
C ARG A 134 -7.50 14.76 -14.29
N GLU A 135 -8.39 15.42 -15.02
CA GLU A 135 -9.43 14.76 -15.78
C GLU A 135 -8.88 14.30 -17.14
N ALA A 136 -9.35 13.16 -17.61
CA ALA A 136 -9.03 12.66 -18.96
C ALA A 136 -9.48 13.64 -20.06
N PRO A 137 -8.86 13.63 -21.26
CA PRO A 137 -7.92 12.59 -21.71
C PRO A 137 -6.53 12.73 -21.07
N PHE A 138 -5.81 11.60 -21.01
CA PHE A 138 -4.45 11.56 -20.48
C PHE A 138 -3.52 12.49 -21.26
N ASP A 139 -2.73 13.29 -20.53
CA ASP A 139 -1.79 14.24 -21.12
C ASP A 139 -0.59 13.48 -21.72
N SER A 140 -0.43 13.54 -23.03
CA SER A 140 0.62 12.84 -23.77
C SER A 140 2.05 13.22 -23.35
N SER A 141 2.24 14.34 -22.67
CA SER A 141 3.55 14.68 -22.08
C SER A 141 4.02 13.67 -21.03
N PHE A 142 3.11 12.85 -20.50
CA PHE A 142 3.36 11.81 -19.53
C PHE A 142 3.34 10.38 -20.12
N ASP A 143 3.32 10.20 -21.43
CA ASP A 143 3.23 8.89 -22.10
C ASP A 143 4.33 7.91 -21.66
N ALA A 144 5.53 8.41 -21.36
CA ALA A 144 6.62 7.58 -20.85
C ALA A 144 6.29 6.96 -19.50
N TYR A 145 5.64 7.73 -18.61
CA TYR A 145 5.23 7.26 -17.28
C TYR A 145 4.04 6.30 -17.35
N LEU A 146 3.07 6.56 -18.23
CA LEU A 146 1.96 5.63 -18.47
C LEU A 146 2.47 4.31 -19.03
N SER A 147 3.39 4.38 -19.99
CA SER A 147 4.00 3.18 -20.60
C SER A 147 4.77 2.39 -19.55
N PHE A 148 5.49 3.07 -18.66
CA PHE A 148 6.19 2.44 -17.56
C PHE A 148 5.23 1.82 -16.55
N ALA A 149 4.19 2.56 -16.10
CA ALA A 149 3.17 2.06 -15.18
C ALA A 149 2.41 0.83 -15.73
N LEU A 150 2.19 0.75 -17.04
CA LEU A 150 1.50 -0.36 -17.71
C LEU A 150 2.48 -1.36 -18.35
N SER A 151 3.71 -1.45 -17.84
CA SER A 151 4.68 -2.47 -18.21
C SER A 151 4.94 -3.35 -16.99
N SER A 152 4.80 -4.65 -17.12
CA SER A 152 5.17 -5.62 -16.10
C SER A 152 6.17 -6.61 -16.70
N TYR A 153 7.19 -6.97 -15.94
CA TYR A 153 8.16 -7.98 -16.34
C TYR A 153 7.51 -9.34 -16.65
N ASP A 154 6.37 -9.62 -16.02
CA ASP A 154 5.62 -10.87 -16.13
C ASP A 154 4.28 -10.73 -16.87
N ALA A 155 4.08 -9.64 -17.62
CA ALA A 155 2.78 -9.36 -18.28
C ALA A 155 2.29 -10.51 -19.19
N GLY A 156 3.20 -11.32 -19.71
CA GLY A 156 2.87 -12.51 -20.50
C GLY A 156 2.37 -13.71 -19.69
N ASN A 157 2.64 -13.74 -18.40
CA ASN A 157 2.35 -14.89 -17.51
C ASN A 157 1.16 -14.64 -16.58
N ALA A 158 0.79 -13.38 -16.33
CA ALA A 158 -0.30 -13.02 -15.42
C ALA A 158 -1.64 -13.03 -16.18
N SER A 159 -2.46 -14.04 -15.90
CA SER A 159 -3.81 -14.15 -16.46
C SER A 159 -4.65 -12.90 -16.09
N GLY A 160 -5.17 -12.21 -17.11
CA GLY A 160 -6.03 -11.03 -16.94
C GLY A 160 -5.30 -9.68 -16.90
N LEU A 161 -4.00 -9.62 -16.61
CA LEU A 161 -3.26 -8.35 -16.49
C LEU A 161 -3.32 -7.50 -17.76
N SER A 162 -3.15 -8.12 -18.93
CA SER A 162 -3.24 -7.43 -20.21
C SER A 162 -4.62 -6.84 -20.49
N GLY A 163 -5.68 -7.49 -20.02
CA GLY A 163 -7.05 -6.99 -20.09
C GLY A 163 -7.21 -5.70 -19.26
N HIS A 164 -6.74 -5.71 -18.03
CA HIS A 164 -6.79 -4.51 -17.16
C HIS A 164 -5.93 -3.36 -17.70
N PHE A 165 -4.80 -3.64 -18.35
CA PHE A 165 -4.03 -2.59 -19.04
C PHE A 165 -4.80 -1.97 -20.22
N ALA A 166 -5.58 -2.77 -20.95
CA ALA A 166 -6.44 -2.25 -22.02
C ALA A 166 -7.60 -1.41 -21.44
N ASP A 167 -8.22 -1.88 -20.36
CA ASP A 167 -9.28 -1.15 -19.66
C ASP A 167 -8.79 0.21 -19.15
N ILE A 168 -7.61 0.26 -18.52
CA ILE A 168 -6.98 1.50 -18.05
C ILE A 168 -6.71 2.47 -19.21
N ARG A 169 -6.14 1.98 -20.31
CA ARG A 169 -5.90 2.83 -21.50
C ARG A 169 -7.20 3.39 -22.06
N SER A 170 -8.26 2.58 -22.09
CA SER A 170 -9.59 3.01 -22.53
C SER A 170 -10.18 4.05 -21.57
N ALA A 171 -10.11 3.82 -20.26
CA ALA A 171 -10.58 4.75 -19.25
C ALA A 171 -9.88 6.11 -19.34
N LEU A 172 -8.56 6.11 -19.53
CA LEU A 172 -7.76 7.34 -19.66
C LEU A 172 -8.05 8.16 -20.95
N MET A 173 -8.83 7.61 -21.86
CA MET A 173 -9.33 8.33 -23.05
C MET A 173 -10.80 8.73 -22.94
N SER A 174 -11.50 8.26 -21.89
CA SER A 174 -12.92 8.52 -21.66
C SER A 174 -13.13 9.76 -20.81
N GLU A 175 -14.23 10.46 -21.04
CA GLU A 175 -14.68 11.50 -20.12
C GLU A 175 -14.99 10.92 -18.72
N ARG A 176 -14.98 11.78 -17.68
CA ARG A 176 -15.26 11.38 -16.29
C ARG A 176 -14.27 10.39 -15.67
N THR A 177 -13.09 10.30 -16.23
CA THR A 177 -11.97 9.57 -15.63
C THR A 177 -10.95 10.57 -15.10
N PHE A 178 -10.45 10.32 -13.91
CA PHE A 178 -9.43 11.13 -13.26
C PHE A 178 -8.18 10.30 -13.02
N TYR A 179 -7.01 10.93 -13.13
CA TYR A 179 -5.74 10.28 -12.87
C TYR A 179 -4.78 11.19 -12.12
N SER A 180 -3.92 10.60 -11.34
CA SER A 180 -2.80 11.24 -10.65
C SER A 180 -1.68 10.25 -10.43
N PHE A 181 -0.48 10.74 -10.11
CA PHE A 181 0.62 9.86 -9.78
C PHE A 181 1.72 10.56 -8.99
N PHE A 182 2.47 9.77 -8.25
CA PHE A 182 3.78 10.11 -7.74
C PHE A 182 4.83 9.46 -8.63
N LYS A 183 5.92 10.17 -8.90
CA LYS A 183 7.01 9.66 -9.74
C LYS A 183 8.37 10.00 -9.17
N TYR A 184 9.34 9.13 -9.47
CA TYR A 184 10.74 9.37 -9.24
C TYR A 184 11.52 8.90 -10.47
N ASP A 185 12.42 9.74 -10.98
CA ASP A 185 13.19 9.45 -12.19
C ASP A 185 14.59 8.94 -11.85
N HIS A 186 15.02 7.90 -12.53
CA HIS A 186 16.41 7.44 -12.53
C HIS A 186 17.15 8.05 -13.73
N GLY A 187 17.75 9.22 -13.53
CA GLY A 187 18.34 10.01 -14.62
C GLY A 187 17.26 10.50 -15.59
N ASP A 188 17.36 10.11 -16.85
CA ASP A 188 16.43 10.56 -17.91
C ASP A 188 15.24 9.57 -18.13
N HIS A 189 15.06 8.59 -17.26
CA HIS A 189 14.04 7.54 -17.42
C HIS A 189 13.16 7.42 -16.17
N PRO A 190 11.86 7.06 -16.35
CA PRO A 190 11.02 6.68 -15.22
C PRO A 190 11.68 5.57 -14.39
N GLY A 191 11.82 5.80 -13.09
CA GLY A 191 12.38 4.82 -12.16
C GLY A 191 11.32 4.21 -11.27
N ASN A 192 10.49 5.06 -10.66
CA ASN A 192 9.42 4.60 -9.79
C ASN A 192 8.14 5.40 -10.06
N ILE A 193 6.99 4.73 -9.97
CA ILE A 193 5.68 5.36 -10.09
C ILE A 193 4.64 4.70 -9.20
N ASP A 194 3.83 5.54 -8.53
CA ASP A 194 2.53 5.15 -7.99
C ASP A 194 1.46 5.90 -8.77
N MET A 195 0.63 5.19 -9.51
CA MET A 195 -0.43 5.77 -10.32
C MET A 195 -1.79 5.38 -9.79
N PHE A 196 -2.67 6.36 -9.72
CA PHE A 196 -4.04 6.26 -9.24
C PHE A 196 -5.00 6.72 -10.33
N ILE A 197 -6.03 5.92 -10.62
CA ILE A 197 -7.03 6.22 -11.64
C ILE A 197 -8.41 5.98 -11.05
N VAL A 198 -9.29 6.95 -11.21
CA VAL A 198 -10.69 6.88 -10.81
C VAL A 198 -11.56 6.97 -12.06
N ASP A 199 -12.19 5.87 -12.42
CA ASP A 199 -13.13 5.78 -13.54
C ASP A 199 -14.56 5.82 -13.00
N LEU A 200 -15.21 6.98 -13.15
CA LEU A 200 -16.59 7.17 -12.71
C LEU A 200 -17.60 6.47 -13.62
N GLU A 201 -17.24 6.24 -14.88
CA GLU A 201 -18.12 5.63 -15.86
C GLU A 201 -18.25 4.13 -15.64
N GLN A 202 -17.14 3.42 -15.53
CA GLN A 202 -17.12 1.99 -15.26
C GLN A 202 -17.23 1.64 -13.77
N GLY A 203 -17.12 2.65 -12.88
CA GLY A 203 -17.17 2.43 -11.44
C GLY A 203 -15.96 1.66 -10.92
N ARG A 204 -14.77 2.05 -11.33
CA ARG A 204 -13.50 1.39 -10.98
C ARG A 204 -12.50 2.36 -10.39
N VAL A 205 -11.66 1.81 -9.51
CA VAL A 205 -10.42 2.45 -9.07
C VAL A 205 -9.26 1.52 -9.40
N TYR A 206 -8.19 2.09 -9.95
CA TYR A 206 -6.96 1.36 -10.25
C TYR A 206 -5.81 2.00 -9.47
N GLU A 207 -5.06 1.17 -8.77
CA GLU A 207 -3.85 1.55 -8.05
C GLU A 207 -2.68 0.74 -8.61
N ILE A 208 -1.65 1.41 -9.08
CA ILE A 208 -0.48 0.79 -9.70
C ILE A 208 0.76 1.28 -8.99
N ASN A 209 1.63 0.35 -8.60
CA ASN A 209 2.95 0.65 -8.09
C ASN A 209 3.99 -0.08 -8.93
N HIS A 210 4.94 0.65 -9.48
CA HIS A 210 6.06 0.10 -10.23
C HIS A 210 7.36 0.75 -9.79
N ASN A 211 8.28 -0.06 -9.28
CA ASN A 211 9.60 0.35 -8.79
C ASN A 211 10.69 -0.43 -9.50
N THR A 212 11.79 0.26 -9.88
CA THR A 212 12.99 -0.35 -10.51
C THR A 212 14.28 0.13 -9.84
#